data_d7200115e8bb329c422de733ed22dcc0
#
_entry.id   d7200115e8bb329c422de733ed22dcc0
#
_cell.length_a   1.000
_cell.length_b   1.000
_cell.length_c   1.000
_cell.angle_alpha   90.00
_cell.angle_beta   90.00
_cell.angle_gamma   90.00
#
_symmetry.space_group_name_H-M   'P 1'
#
loop_
_entity.id
_entity.type
_entity.pdbx_description
1 polymer ?
#
loop_
_entity_poly.entity_id
_entity_poly.type
_entity_poly.pdbx_seq_one_letter_code
_entity_poly.pdbx_strand_id
1 'polypeptide(L)'
;MNKRILIIGGVAGGASVAARARRLDAGAEIIMFERGPHVSFSNCSLPYYLSGVVGNSDALLMMSPEKFKKSYDIDARVNSEVTAINRDKKTIEIKNTLTGDVHEEAYDVLVMAPGASPVKPRSIGGIDGKNVYTVRNGADI
;
A
#
# COMPACT_ATOMS: atom_id res chain seq x y z
N MET A 1 -27.87 -2.48 3.08
CA MET A 1 -26.58 -3.21 3.22
C MET A 1 -25.45 -2.21 3.16
N ASN A 2 -24.48 -2.33 4.06
CA ASN A 2 -23.30 -1.48 4.04
C ASN A 2 -22.46 -1.80 2.80
N LYS A 3 -21.97 -0.77 2.10
CA LYS A 3 -21.10 -0.97 0.95
C LYS A 3 -19.75 -1.52 1.39
N ARG A 4 -19.26 -2.51 0.66
CA ARG A 4 -17.92 -3.08 0.83
C ARG A 4 -16.95 -2.44 -0.16
N ILE A 5 -16.02 -1.62 0.36
CA ILE A 5 -15.06 -0.85 -0.42
C ILE A 5 -13.68 -1.48 -0.22
N LEU A 6 -13.14 -2.07 -1.28
CA LEU A 6 -11.78 -2.59 -1.27
C LEU A 6 -10.82 -1.60 -1.94
N ILE A 7 -9.63 -1.42 -1.36
CA ILE A 7 -8.63 -0.46 -1.82
C ILE A 7 -7.30 -1.19 -2.04
N ILE A 8 -6.79 -1.13 -3.25
CA ILE A 8 -5.50 -1.71 -3.63
C ILE A 8 -4.42 -0.66 -3.47
N GLY A 9 -3.45 -0.90 -2.59
CA GLY A 9 -2.36 0.00 -2.22
C GLY A 9 -2.69 0.84 -0.99
N GLY A 10 -1.79 0.83 -0.02
CA GLY A 10 -1.98 1.38 1.31
C GLY A 10 -1.15 2.62 1.63
N VAL A 11 -0.50 3.24 0.63
CA VAL A 11 0.36 4.41 0.87
C VAL A 11 -0.43 5.71 0.63
N ALA A 12 0.05 6.64 -0.16
CA ALA A 12 -0.54 7.98 -0.26
C ALA A 12 -1.97 7.97 -0.81
N GLY A 13 -2.17 7.38 -2.01
CA GLY A 13 -3.47 7.38 -2.69
C GLY A 13 -4.52 6.58 -1.94
N GLY A 14 -4.21 5.33 -1.61
CA GLY A 14 -5.14 4.43 -0.92
C GLY A 14 -5.51 4.90 0.48
N ALA A 15 -4.53 5.31 1.28
CA ALA A 15 -4.77 5.85 2.62
C ALA A 15 -5.66 7.11 2.60
N SER A 16 -5.42 8.01 1.64
CA SER A 16 -6.23 9.23 1.47
C SER A 16 -7.67 8.91 1.08
N VAL A 17 -7.86 7.99 0.13
CA VAL A 17 -9.20 7.57 -0.30
C VAL A 17 -9.93 6.85 0.84
N ALA A 18 -9.27 5.93 1.55
CA ALA A 18 -9.84 5.21 2.68
C ALA A 18 -10.38 6.17 3.75
N ALA A 19 -9.56 7.13 4.17
CA ALA A 19 -9.96 8.13 5.15
C ALA A 19 -11.09 9.05 4.63
N ARG A 20 -11.09 9.39 3.35
CA ARG A 20 -12.16 10.18 2.75
C ARG A 20 -13.46 9.40 2.63
N ALA A 21 -13.39 8.15 2.19
CA ALA A 21 -14.56 7.26 2.08
C ALA A 21 -15.25 7.10 3.43
N ARG A 22 -14.50 6.87 4.51
CA ARG A 22 -15.06 6.78 5.87
C ARG A 22 -15.79 8.04 6.31
N ARG A 23 -15.26 9.22 5.97
CA ARG A 23 -15.94 10.49 6.30
C ARG A 23 -17.23 10.71 5.52
N LEU A 24 -17.37 10.09 4.35
CA LEU A 24 -18.57 10.19 3.51
C LEU A 24 -19.60 9.11 3.82
N ASP A 25 -19.17 7.95 4.27
CA ASP A 25 -20.02 6.80 4.59
C ASP A 25 -19.50 6.12 5.86
N ALA A 26 -20.11 6.46 6.99
CA ALA A 26 -19.76 5.90 8.29
C ALA A 26 -20.06 4.40 8.39
N GLY A 27 -20.99 3.88 7.60
CA GLY A 27 -21.42 2.49 7.63
C GLY A 27 -20.68 1.58 6.65
N ALA A 28 -19.85 2.11 5.75
CA ALA A 28 -19.13 1.28 4.78
C ALA A 28 -18.12 0.35 5.46
N GLU A 29 -17.99 -0.88 4.97
CA GLU A 29 -16.86 -1.75 5.25
C GLU A 29 -15.69 -1.34 4.36
N ILE A 30 -14.58 -0.87 4.94
CA ILE A 30 -13.42 -0.39 4.19
C ILE A 30 -12.22 -1.26 4.51
N ILE A 31 -11.69 -1.93 3.49
CA ILE A 31 -10.52 -2.79 3.59
C ILE A 31 -9.45 -2.28 2.62
N MET A 32 -8.23 -2.12 3.08
CA MET A 32 -7.10 -1.65 2.30
C MET A 32 -6.00 -2.71 2.29
N PHE A 33 -5.54 -3.09 1.09
CA PHE A 33 -4.50 -4.10 0.89
C PHE A 33 -3.20 -3.44 0.49
N GLU A 34 -2.14 -3.72 1.23
CA GLU A 34 -0.78 -3.26 0.94
C GLU A 34 0.16 -4.47 0.85
N ARG A 35 0.87 -4.58 -0.26
CA ARG A 35 1.81 -5.69 -0.49
C ARG A 35 3.04 -5.64 0.40
N GLY A 36 3.44 -4.44 0.82
CA GLY A 36 4.57 -4.22 1.72
C GLY A 36 4.19 -4.37 3.19
N PRO A 37 5.18 -4.27 4.09
CA PRO A 37 4.98 -4.40 5.54
C PRO A 37 4.39 -3.15 6.19
N HIS A 38 4.31 -2.02 5.49
CA HIS A 38 3.88 -0.74 6.06
C HIS A 38 2.84 -0.04 5.20
N VAL A 39 1.81 0.49 5.82
CA VAL A 39 0.85 1.42 5.24
C VAL A 39 1.22 2.86 5.57
N SER A 40 0.78 3.80 4.73
CA SER A 40 0.89 5.25 5.00
C SER A 40 2.29 5.71 5.43
N PHE A 41 3.32 5.22 4.76
CA PHE A 41 4.68 5.72 4.97
C PHE A 41 4.98 6.90 4.02
N SER A 42 5.89 7.78 4.47
CA SER A 42 6.32 8.96 3.73
C SER A 42 7.41 8.61 2.72
N ASN A 43 7.02 8.11 1.55
CA ASN A 43 7.99 7.76 0.50
C ASN A 43 8.74 8.99 -0.07
N CYS A 44 8.12 10.17 -0.05
CA CYS A 44 8.80 11.41 -0.44
C CYS A 44 9.90 11.84 0.53
N SER A 45 9.93 11.32 1.75
CA SER A 45 10.94 11.59 2.75
C SER A 45 12.13 10.62 2.74
N LEU A 46 12.08 9.55 1.93
CA LEU A 46 13.17 8.57 1.83
C LEU A 46 14.53 9.20 1.45
N PRO A 47 14.61 10.12 0.47
CA PRO A 47 15.88 10.80 0.16
C PRO A 47 16.42 11.62 1.34
N TYR A 48 15.54 12.21 2.14
CA TYR A 48 15.93 12.99 3.33
C TYR A 48 16.39 12.09 4.48
N TYR A 49 15.84 10.89 4.58
CA TYR A 49 16.34 9.90 5.52
C TYR A 49 17.75 9.42 5.11
N LEU A 50 17.96 9.12 3.83
CA LEU A 50 19.28 8.72 3.32
C LEU A 50 20.34 9.80 3.47
N SER A 51 19.96 11.08 3.37
CA SER A 51 20.88 12.22 3.59
C SER A 51 21.11 12.56 5.05
N GLY A 52 20.45 11.87 6.00
CA GLY A 52 20.58 12.11 7.44
C GLY A 52 19.77 13.30 7.97
N VAL A 53 18.95 13.94 7.12
CA VAL A 53 18.05 15.02 7.56
C VAL A 53 16.92 14.47 8.44
N VAL A 54 16.38 13.30 8.08
CA VAL A 54 15.45 12.53 8.92
C VAL A 54 16.26 11.49 9.68
N GLY A 55 16.43 11.69 10.98
CA GLY A 55 17.33 10.87 11.80
C GLY A 55 16.78 9.54 12.27
N ASN A 56 15.46 9.28 12.08
CA ASN A 56 14.81 8.05 12.54
C ASN A 56 13.82 7.54 11.49
N SER A 57 13.93 6.26 11.13
CA SER A 57 13.03 5.59 10.18
C SER A 57 11.57 5.56 10.67
N ASP A 58 11.33 5.52 11.99
CA ASP A 58 9.97 5.56 12.55
C ASP A 58 9.23 6.84 12.19
N ALA A 59 9.95 7.95 11.98
CA ALA A 59 9.36 9.20 11.52
C ALA A 59 8.78 9.13 10.10
N LEU A 60 9.13 8.12 9.33
CA LEU A 60 8.57 7.88 8.00
C LEU A 60 7.18 7.19 8.07
N LEU A 61 6.85 6.55 9.19
CA LEU A 61 5.59 5.80 9.37
C LEU A 61 4.50 6.73 9.92
N MET A 62 3.64 7.21 9.04
CA MET A 62 2.59 8.17 9.40
C MET A 62 1.44 7.50 10.16
N MET A 63 1.03 6.30 9.74
CA MET A 63 -0.06 5.52 10.31
C MET A 63 0.32 4.05 10.34
N SER A 64 -0.24 3.31 11.32
CA SER A 64 -0.18 1.85 11.36
C SER A 64 -1.55 1.23 11.08
N PRO A 65 -1.64 -0.09 10.78
CA PRO A 65 -2.92 -0.79 10.65
C PRO A 65 -3.83 -0.59 11.87
N GLU A 66 -3.27 -0.66 13.08
CA GLU A 66 -4.01 -0.50 14.34
C GLU A 66 -4.56 0.93 14.49
N LYS A 67 -3.77 1.95 14.10
CA LYS A 67 -4.23 3.34 14.10
C LYS A 67 -5.34 3.56 13.08
N PHE A 68 -5.26 2.96 11.88
CA PHE A 68 -6.34 2.99 10.90
C PHE A 68 -7.61 2.36 11.45
N LYS A 69 -7.51 1.21 12.10
CA LYS A 69 -8.66 0.54 12.72
C LYS A 69 -9.26 1.39 13.82
N LYS A 70 -8.43 1.88 14.75
CA LYS A 70 -8.88 2.63 15.92
C LYS A 70 -9.51 3.99 15.57
N SER A 71 -8.89 4.74 14.64
CA SER A 71 -9.27 6.13 14.35
C SER A 71 -10.31 6.25 13.24
N TYR A 72 -10.36 5.28 12.33
CA TYR A 72 -11.20 5.36 11.13
C TYR A 72 -12.02 4.09 10.87
N ASP A 73 -11.92 3.07 11.71
CA ASP A 73 -12.53 1.75 11.47
C ASP A 73 -12.23 1.23 10.05
N ILE A 74 -10.98 1.38 9.61
CA ILE A 74 -10.46 0.87 8.35
C ILE A 74 -9.62 -0.37 8.64
N ASP A 75 -9.91 -1.48 7.96
CA ASP A 75 -9.10 -2.70 8.02
C ASP A 75 -7.94 -2.59 7.02
N ALA A 76 -6.77 -2.22 7.51
CA ALA A 76 -5.56 -2.08 6.69
C ALA A 76 -4.71 -3.36 6.81
N ARG A 77 -4.62 -4.12 5.73
CA ARG A 77 -3.92 -5.40 5.67
C ARG A 77 -2.59 -5.25 4.93
N VAL A 78 -1.51 -5.40 5.67
CA VAL A 78 -0.14 -5.41 5.14
C VAL A 78 0.25 -6.81 4.66
N ASN A 79 1.35 -6.92 3.93
CA ASN A 79 1.83 -8.17 3.32
C ASN A 79 0.74 -8.89 2.51
N SER A 80 -0.13 -8.12 1.88
CA SER A 80 -1.32 -8.58 1.17
C SER A 80 -1.33 -8.00 -0.24
N GLU A 81 -0.79 -8.76 -1.18
CA GLU A 81 -0.69 -8.36 -2.59
C GLU A 81 -1.94 -8.76 -3.36
N VAL A 82 -2.61 -7.80 -3.98
CA VAL A 82 -3.69 -8.10 -4.93
C VAL A 82 -3.06 -8.49 -6.26
N THR A 83 -3.27 -9.74 -6.67
CA THR A 83 -2.65 -10.35 -7.86
C THR A 83 -3.56 -10.38 -9.07
N ALA A 84 -4.89 -10.41 -8.86
CA ALA A 84 -5.86 -10.42 -9.94
C ALA A 84 -7.17 -9.70 -9.55
N ILE A 85 -7.87 -9.23 -10.57
CA ILE A 85 -9.20 -8.60 -10.45
C ILE A 85 -10.15 -9.31 -11.41
N ASN A 86 -11.23 -9.90 -10.88
CA ASN A 86 -12.32 -10.44 -11.67
C ASN A 86 -13.48 -9.43 -11.65
N ARG A 87 -13.64 -8.71 -12.74
CA ARG A 87 -14.67 -7.65 -12.87
C ARG A 87 -16.08 -8.21 -12.95
N ASP A 88 -16.25 -9.38 -13.57
CA ASP A 88 -17.57 -9.99 -13.78
C ASP A 88 -18.14 -10.52 -12.47
N LYS A 89 -17.29 -11.16 -11.66
CA LYS A 89 -17.64 -11.64 -10.31
C LYS A 89 -17.53 -10.57 -9.24
N LYS A 90 -16.92 -9.42 -9.54
CA LYS A 90 -16.55 -8.38 -8.56
C LYS A 90 -15.75 -8.97 -7.40
N THR A 91 -14.70 -9.74 -7.71
CA THR A 91 -13.75 -10.28 -6.73
C THR A 91 -12.34 -9.84 -7.04
N ILE A 92 -11.51 -9.82 -6.02
CA ILE A 92 -10.05 -9.69 -6.15
C ILE A 92 -9.40 -10.93 -5.56
N GLU A 93 -8.26 -11.33 -6.11
CA GLU A 93 -7.39 -12.36 -5.56
C GLU A 93 -6.29 -11.69 -4.74
N ILE A 94 -6.10 -12.15 -3.52
CA ILE A 94 -5.11 -11.62 -2.57
C ILE A 94 -4.13 -12.73 -2.21
N LYS A 95 -2.84 -12.42 -2.35
CA LYS A 95 -1.73 -13.29 -1.94
C LYS A 95 -1.07 -12.72 -0.71
N ASN A 96 -0.94 -13.50 0.34
CA ASN A 96 -0.06 -13.17 1.47
C ASN A 96 1.39 -13.28 1.02
N THR A 97 2.15 -12.18 1.10
CA THR A 97 3.53 -12.14 0.60
C THR A 97 4.54 -12.87 1.50
N LEU A 98 4.16 -13.21 2.73
CA LEU A 98 5.00 -13.95 3.67
C LEU A 98 4.77 -15.46 3.61
N THR A 99 3.49 -15.89 3.54
CA THR A 99 3.15 -17.32 3.56
C THR A 99 2.92 -17.89 2.16
N GLY A 100 2.57 -17.05 1.19
CA GLY A 100 2.19 -17.47 -0.15
C GLY A 100 0.72 -17.89 -0.29
N ASP A 101 -0.05 -17.86 0.81
CA ASP A 101 -1.47 -18.22 0.79
C ASP A 101 -2.27 -17.26 -0.10
N VAL A 102 -3.23 -17.81 -0.83
CA VAL A 102 -4.07 -17.09 -1.77
C VAL A 102 -5.54 -17.26 -1.38
N HIS A 103 -6.30 -16.17 -1.41
CA HIS A 103 -7.75 -16.17 -1.21
C HIS A 103 -8.44 -15.10 -2.06
N GLU A 104 -9.75 -15.21 -2.20
CA GLU A 104 -10.56 -14.22 -2.92
C GLU A 104 -11.45 -13.42 -1.97
N GLU A 105 -11.68 -12.14 -2.30
CA GLU A 105 -12.64 -11.28 -1.63
C GLU A 105 -13.53 -10.52 -2.62
N ALA A 106 -14.82 -10.47 -2.32
CA ALA A 106 -15.79 -9.73 -3.12
C ALA A 106 -15.85 -8.26 -2.71
N TYR A 107 -16.24 -7.39 -3.66
CA TYR A 107 -16.39 -5.95 -3.43
C TYR A 107 -17.64 -5.39 -4.09
N ASP A 108 -18.16 -4.30 -3.54
CA ASP A 108 -19.14 -3.44 -4.21
C ASP A 108 -18.42 -2.35 -5.01
N VAL A 109 -17.37 -1.77 -4.40
CA VAL A 109 -16.52 -0.72 -4.98
C VAL A 109 -15.07 -1.11 -4.84
N LEU A 110 -14.31 -0.99 -5.93
CA LEU A 110 -12.87 -1.22 -5.95
C LEU A 110 -12.12 0.07 -6.28
N VAL A 111 -11.15 0.42 -5.46
CA VAL A 111 -10.24 1.55 -5.67
C VAL A 111 -8.86 1.03 -5.99
N MET A 112 -8.27 1.54 -7.06
CA MET A 112 -6.91 1.17 -7.48
C MET A 112 -5.94 2.30 -7.20
N ALA A 113 -4.99 2.07 -6.29
CA ALA A 113 -3.89 2.96 -5.96
C ALA A 113 -2.55 2.19 -5.87
N PRO A 114 -2.18 1.38 -6.89
CA PRO A 114 -1.05 0.44 -6.81
C PRO A 114 0.31 1.15 -6.81
N GLY A 115 0.35 2.45 -7.06
CA GLY A 115 1.58 3.22 -7.16
C GLY A 115 2.39 2.91 -8.42
N ALA A 116 3.71 3.02 -8.33
CA ALA A 116 4.64 2.78 -9.42
C ALA A 116 5.88 2.02 -8.90
N SER A 117 6.59 1.39 -9.81
CA SER A 117 7.90 0.77 -9.56
C SER A 117 8.99 1.57 -10.27
N PRO A 118 10.20 1.67 -9.68
CA PRO A 118 11.32 2.35 -10.35
C PRO A 118 11.72 1.60 -11.62
N VAL A 119 12.01 2.36 -12.65
CA VAL A 119 12.55 1.82 -13.89
C VAL A 119 14.07 1.91 -13.84
N LYS A 120 14.76 0.80 -14.12
CA LYS A 120 16.21 0.77 -14.38
C LYS A 120 16.43 0.75 -15.90
N PRO A 121 16.79 1.88 -16.54
CA PRO A 121 16.94 1.95 -17.98
C PRO A 121 18.14 1.12 -18.45
N ARG A 122 17.91 0.08 -19.25
CA ARG A 122 18.96 -0.81 -19.75
C ARG A 122 19.97 -0.12 -20.71
N SER A 123 19.63 1.07 -21.19
CA SER A 123 20.52 1.90 -22.02
C SER A 123 21.67 2.55 -21.25
N ILE A 124 21.60 2.54 -19.89
CA ILE A 124 22.66 3.09 -19.05
C ILE A 124 23.63 1.97 -18.71
N GLY A 125 24.88 2.10 -19.15
CA GLY A 125 25.94 1.15 -18.80
C GLY A 125 26.17 1.10 -17.29
N GLY A 126 26.27 -0.11 -16.73
CA GLY A 126 26.50 -0.32 -15.29
C GLY A 126 25.24 -0.18 -14.40
N ILE A 127 24.05 -0.01 -14.96
CA ILE A 127 22.79 0.14 -14.20
C ILE A 127 22.48 -1.03 -13.26
N ASP A 128 22.99 -2.23 -13.57
CA ASP A 128 22.83 -3.43 -12.77
C ASP A 128 24.03 -3.68 -11.81
N GLY A 129 24.89 -2.67 -11.65
CA GLY A 129 26.03 -2.74 -10.73
C GLY A 129 25.57 -2.93 -9.28
N LYS A 130 26.38 -3.65 -8.48
CA LYS A 130 26.06 -4.00 -7.08
C LYS A 130 25.85 -2.78 -6.16
N ASN A 131 26.34 -1.62 -6.57
CA ASN A 131 26.24 -0.34 -5.85
C ASN A 131 25.21 0.62 -6.46
N VAL A 132 24.33 0.11 -7.34
CA VAL A 132 23.23 0.89 -7.95
C VAL A 132 21.90 0.48 -7.31
N TYR A 133 21.32 1.40 -6.58
CA TYR A 133 20.08 1.19 -5.84
C TYR A 133 18.94 2.04 -6.41
N THR A 134 17.73 1.60 -6.18
CA THR A 134 16.52 2.41 -6.35
C THR A 134 16.02 2.84 -4.98
N VAL A 135 15.32 3.96 -4.92
CA VAL A 135 14.71 4.45 -3.67
C VAL A 135 13.22 4.62 -3.90
N ARG A 136 12.42 3.68 -3.45
CA ARG A 136 10.97 3.68 -3.65
C ARG A 136 10.18 3.38 -2.39
N ASN A 137 10.65 2.45 -1.57
CA ASN A 137 9.96 2.01 -0.36
C ASN A 137 10.95 1.78 0.79
N GLY A 138 10.44 1.45 1.99
CA GLY A 138 11.27 1.24 3.17
C GLY A 138 12.24 0.05 3.08
N ALA A 139 12.04 -0.87 2.15
CA ALA A 139 12.97 -1.98 1.95
C ALA A 139 14.19 -1.60 1.09
N ASP A 140 14.18 -0.42 0.48
CA ASP A 140 15.28 0.08 -0.35
C ASP A 140 16.35 0.82 0.49
N ILE A 141 16.13 1.02 1.79
CA ILE A 141 16.96 1.84 2.69
C ILE A 141 17.44 1.10 3.93
#